data_77ced74147c5ab221e09ca144bb5d3b6
#
_entry.id   77ced74147c5ab221e09ca144bb5d3b6
#
_cell.length_a   1.000
_cell.length_b   1.000
_cell.length_c   1.000
_cell.angle_alpha   90.00
_cell.angle_beta   90.00
_cell.angle_gamma   90.00
#
_symmetry.space_group_name_H-M   'P 1'
#
loop_
_entity.id
_entity.type
_entity.pdbx_description
1 polymer ?
#
loop_
_entity_poly.entity_id
_entity_poly.type
_entity_poly.pdbx_seq_one_letter_code
_entity_poly.pdbx_strand_id
1 'polypeptide(L)'
;LFRSQRILLSGLEATMLRRLAKTPGRVVTKEELITLAWGKDGLIHEHELQRQIESLRRKLGDDPAEPRIILTSLSGYVFAAVKEQGL
;
A
#
# COMPACT_ATOMS: atom_id res chain seq x y z
N LEU A 1 18.33 1.72 2.89
CA LEU A 1 17.57 1.98 3.29
C LEU A 1 16.99 3.29 3.35
N PHE A 2 15.94 3.44 4.01
CA PHE A 2 15.19 4.63 3.92
C PHE A 2 15.64 5.71 4.86
N ARG A 3 16.46 5.39 5.81
CA ARG A 3 16.74 6.37 6.82
C ARG A 3 17.43 7.61 6.35
N SER A 4 18.15 7.57 5.27
CA SER A 4 18.79 8.76 4.80
C SER A 4 18.08 9.36 3.60
N GLN A 5 16.92 8.85 3.25
CA GLN A 5 16.19 9.34 2.13
C GLN A 5 14.88 9.92 2.53
N ARG A 6 14.47 10.95 1.86
CA ARG A 6 13.17 11.51 2.09
C ARG A 6 12.28 11.01 0.99
N ILE A 7 11.19 10.36 1.36
CA ILE A 7 10.23 9.86 0.41
C ILE A 7 9.01 10.74 0.49
N LEU A 8 8.73 11.45 -0.60
CA LEU A 8 7.58 12.32 -0.63
C LEU A 8 6.38 11.58 -1.17
N LEU A 9 5.39 11.40 -0.34
CA LEU A 9 4.17 10.72 -0.71
C LEU A 9 3.06 11.73 -0.91
N SER A 10 2.17 11.46 -1.86
CA SER A 10 0.98 12.27 -2.00
C SER A 10 0.08 11.98 -0.81
N GLY A 11 -0.95 12.78 -0.63
CA GLY A 11 -1.89 12.55 0.46
C GLY A 11 -2.55 11.20 0.39
N LEU A 12 -2.92 10.76 -0.83
CA LEU A 12 -3.54 9.45 -0.99
C LEU A 12 -2.57 8.33 -0.70
N GLU A 13 -1.33 8.46 -1.16
CA GLU A 13 -0.32 7.44 -0.90
C GLU A 13 -0.04 7.32 0.59
N ALA A 14 0.07 8.45 1.27
CA ALA A 14 0.34 8.42 2.69
C ALA A 14 -0.81 7.80 3.47
N THR A 15 -2.03 8.10 3.06
CA THR A 15 -3.22 7.54 3.70
C THR A 15 -3.24 6.03 3.56
N MET A 16 -2.95 5.54 2.36
CA MET A 16 -2.97 4.12 2.12
C MET A 16 -1.85 3.40 2.84
N LEU A 17 -0.66 3.97 2.81
CA LEU A 17 0.47 3.35 3.49
C LEU A 17 0.22 3.28 4.98
N ARG A 18 -0.28 4.36 5.56
CA ARG A 18 -0.55 4.36 6.99
C ARG A 18 -1.55 3.27 7.37
N ARG A 19 -2.58 3.12 6.55
CA ARG A 19 -3.57 2.09 6.86
C ARG A 19 -3.00 0.69 6.73
N LEU A 20 -2.24 0.45 5.65
CA LEU A 20 -1.66 -0.86 5.44
C LEU A 20 -0.63 -1.20 6.52
N ALA A 21 0.17 -0.25 6.89
CA ALA A 21 1.22 -0.50 7.87
C ALA A 21 0.68 -0.67 9.29
N LYS A 22 -0.57 -0.26 9.52
CA LYS A 22 -1.15 -0.42 10.83
C LYS A 22 -1.45 -1.88 11.14
N THR A 23 -1.70 -2.68 10.14
CA THR A 23 -1.97 -4.10 10.33
C THR A 23 -1.09 -4.93 9.40
N PRO A 24 0.20 -4.98 9.69
CA PRO A 24 1.11 -5.72 8.81
C PRO A 24 0.74 -7.19 8.82
N GLY A 25 0.86 -7.82 7.67
CA GLY A 25 0.53 -9.23 7.53
C GLY A 25 -0.94 -9.51 7.36
N ARG A 26 -1.79 -8.48 7.41
CA ARG A 26 -3.21 -8.70 7.24
C ARG A 26 -3.71 -8.01 5.99
N VAL A 27 -4.71 -8.61 5.36
CA VAL A 27 -5.29 -8.03 4.16
C VAL A 27 -6.16 -6.84 4.52
N VAL A 28 -5.95 -5.73 3.83
CA VAL A 28 -6.85 -4.59 3.88
C VAL A 28 -7.59 -4.62 2.56
N THR A 29 -8.91 -4.68 2.60
CA THR A 29 -9.69 -4.87 1.38
C THR A 29 -9.63 -3.66 0.48
N LYS A 30 -9.86 -3.90 -0.81
CA LYS A 30 -9.92 -2.81 -1.76
C LYS A 30 -11.01 -1.83 -1.36
N GLU A 31 -12.16 -2.35 -0.95
CA GLU A 31 -13.27 -1.49 -0.54
C GLU A 31 -12.88 -0.58 0.61
N GLU A 32 -12.18 -1.11 1.58
CA GLU A 32 -11.78 -0.30 2.71
C GLU A 32 -10.82 0.81 2.25
N LEU A 33 -9.86 0.47 1.43
CA LEU A 33 -8.89 1.46 0.96
C LEU A 33 -9.57 2.53 0.11
N ILE A 34 -10.48 2.12 -0.75
CA ILE A 34 -11.19 3.05 -1.59
C ILE A 34 -12.05 3.98 -0.76
N THR A 35 -12.78 3.44 0.19
CA THR A 35 -13.61 4.26 1.06
C THR A 35 -12.77 5.25 1.84
N LEU A 36 -11.64 4.79 2.32
CA LEU A 36 -10.76 5.65 3.09
C LEU A 36 -10.24 6.80 2.25
N ALA A 37 -9.91 6.54 1.00
CA ALA A 37 -9.31 7.55 0.15
C ALA A 37 -10.32 8.44 -0.58
N TRP A 38 -11.43 7.88 -0.99
CA TRP A 38 -12.39 8.60 -1.82
C TRP A 38 -13.82 8.61 -1.32
N GLY A 39 -14.10 7.95 -0.23
CA GLY A 39 -15.44 7.97 0.35
C GLY A 39 -16.35 6.92 -0.26
N LYS A 40 -17.64 7.09 -0.01
CA LYS A 40 -18.58 6.05 -0.35
C LYS A 40 -18.75 5.73 -1.81
N ASP A 41 -18.51 6.68 -2.67
CA ASP A 41 -18.72 6.45 -4.09
C ASP A 41 -17.48 5.87 -4.73
N GLY A 42 -16.73 5.14 -3.96
CA GLY A 42 -15.41 4.74 -4.39
C GLY A 42 -15.34 3.67 -5.44
N LEU A 43 -16.45 3.00 -5.77
CA LEU A 43 -16.36 1.92 -6.73
C LEU A 43 -15.77 2.34 -8.06
N ILE A 44 -15.98 3.58 -8.46
CA ILE A 44 -15.44 4.04 -9.71
C ILE A 44 -13.95 4.27 -9.64
N HIS A 45 -13.38 4.14 -8.46
CA HIS A 45 -11.97 4.43 -8.26
C HIS A 45 -11.10 3.17 -8.15
N GLU A 46 -11.63 2.02 -8.49
CA GLU A 46 -10.84 0.81 -8.35
C GLU A 46 -9.57 0.86 -9.18
N HIS A 47 -9.67 1.37 -10.39
CA HIS A 47 -8.50 1.49 -11.25
C HIS A 47 -7.52 2.50 -10.67
N GLU A 48 -8.05 3.56 -10.09
CA GLU A 48 -7.20 4.57 -9.50
C GLU A 48 -6.47 4.02 -8.26
N LEU A 49 -7.14 3.17 -7.50
CA LEU A 49 -6.49 2.53 -6.37
C LEU A 49 -5.28 1.74 -6.83
N GLN A 50 -5.43 0.97 -7.90
CA GLN A 50 -4.34 0.19 -8.41
C GLN A 50 -3.16 1.08 -8.81
N ARG A 51 -3.46 2.20 -9.44
CA ARG A 51 -2.41 3.13 -9.84
C ARG A 51 -1.70 3.75 -8.65
N GLN A 52 -2.46 4.08 -7.60
CA GLN A 52 -1.87 4.65 -6.41
C GLN A 52 -0.97 3.63 -5.71
N ILE A 53 -1.40 2.39 -5.66
CA ILE A 53 -0.59 1.34 -5.05
C ILE A 53 0.70 1.13 -5.83
N GLU A 54 0.64 1.17 -7.15
CA GLU A 54 1.84 0.99 -7.95
C GLU A 54 2.79 2.16 -7.76
N SER A 55 2.25 3.38 -7.69
CA SER A 55 3.08 4.53 -7.45
C SER A 55 3.75 4.44 -6.08
N LEU A 56 3.00 4.01 -5.08
CA LEU A 56 3.52 3.84 -3.74
C LEU A 56 4.64 2.79 -3.72
N ARG A 57 4.44 1.69 -4.43
CA ARG A 57 5.46 0.66 -4.52
C ARG A 57 6.76 1.23 -5.07
N ARG A 58 6.66 1.98 -6.16
CA ARG A 58 7.86 2.53 -6.74
C ARG A 58 8.58 3.47 -5.79
N LYS A 59 7.84 4.27 -5.05
CA LYS A 59 8.44 5.19 -4.11
C LYS A 59 9.10 4.49 -2.93
N LEU A 60 8.59 3.33 -2.57
CA LEU A 60 9.17 2.55 -1.50
C LEU A 60 10.30 1.65 -1.97
N GLY A 61 10.56 1.64 -3.26
CA GLY A 61 11.58 0.76 -3.79
C GLY A 61 11.10 -0.66 -3.99
N ASP A 62 9.79 -0.87 -4.00
CA ASP A 62 9.20 -2.17 -4.21
C ASP A 62 9.02 -2.40 -5.69
N ASP A 63 9.31 -3.58 -6.18
CA ASP A 63 9.17 -3.89 -7.59
C ASP A 63 7.73 -4.20 -7.91
N PRO A 64 7.04 -3.40 -8.72
CA PRO A 64 5.64 -3.69 -9.03
C PRO A 64 5.43 -5.05 -9.68
N ALA A 65 6.44 -5.57 -10.37
CA ALA A 65 6.30 -6.86 -11.02
C ALA A 65 6.49 -8.00 -10.04
N GLU A 66 7.24 -7.77 -8.97
CA GLU A 66 7.47 -8.80 -7.98
C GLU A 66 7.49 -8.15 -6.62
N PRO A 67 6.33 -7.74 -6.13
CA PRO A 67 6.28 -6.96 -4.89
C PRO A 67 6.72 -7.75 -3.66
N ARG A 68 7.41 -7.07 -2.77
CA ARG A 68 7.82 -7.66 -1.52
C ARG A 68 7.39 -6.85 -0.33
N ILE A 69 7.04 -5.59 -0.53
CA ILE A 69 6.65 -4.70 0.56
C ILE A 69 5.13 -4.61 0.64
N ILE A 70 4.49 -4.28 -0.47
CA ILE A 70 3.04 -4.24 -0.53
C ILE A 70 2.59 -5.35 -1.45
N LEU A 71 2.01 -6.39 -0.87
CA LEU A 71 1.62 -7.58 -1.63
C LEU A 71 0.19 -7.46 -2.10
N THR A 72 -0.11 -8.09 -3.21
CA THR A 72 -1.46 -8.13 -3.74
C THR A 72 -2.13 -9.42 -3.30
N SER A 73 -3.33 -9.33 -2.80
CA SER A 73 -4.11 -10.52 -2.50
C SER A 73 -5.39 -10.48 -3.32
N LEU A 74 -6.18 -11.53 -3.24
CA LEU A 74 -7.40 -11.58 -4.01
C LEU A 74 -8.36 -10.46 -3.67
N SER A 75 -8.46 -10.09 -2.42
CA SER A 75 -9.43 -9.11 -2.00
C SER A 75 -8.84 -7.76 -1.65
N GLY A 76 -7.54 -7.62 -1.72
CA GLY A 76 -6.95 -6.33 -1.36
C GLY A 76 -5.45 -6.37 -1.36
N TYR A 77 -4.85 -5.69 -0.39
CA TYR A 77 -3.40 -5.56 -0.31
C TYR A 77 -2.93 -5.83 1.10
N VAL A 78 -1.67 -6.21 1.22
CA VAL A 78 -1.07 -6.55 2.50
C VAL A 78 0.28 -5.86 2.61
N PHE A 79 0.52 -5.20 3.73
CA PHE A 79 1.85 -4.68 4.00
C PHE A 79 2.64 -5.84 4.59
N ALA A 80 3.71 -6.24 3.95
CA ALA A 80 4.44 -7.42 4.38
C ALA A 80 5.00 -7.22 5.77
N ALA A 81 4.77 -8.18 6.63
CA ALA A 81 5.31 -8.12 7.96
C ALA A 81 6.80 -8.36 7.89
N VAL A 82 7.56 -7.51 8.54
CA VAL A 82 8.99 -7.66 8.53
C VAL A 82 9.39 -8.55 9.67
N LYS A 83 10.04 -9.67 9.34
CA LYS A 83 10.48 -10.51 10.36
C LYS A 83 11.87 -10.24 10.64
N GLU A 84 12.17 -10.14 11.86
CA GLU A 84 13.48 -9.93 12.20
C GLU A 84 14.17 -11.13 11.98
N GLN A 85 14.85 -11.25 11.05
CA GLN A 85 15.40 -12.40 10.72
C GLN A 85 16.53 -12.66 11.37
N GLY A 86 16.93 -13.24 11.70
CA GLY A 86 18.00 -13.47 12.13
C GLY A 86 18.57 -13.36 12.50
N LEU A 87 18.13 -13.11 12.45
CA LEU A 87 18.62 -12.86 12.88
C LEU A 87 19.07 -13.54 13.62
#